data_79882d2dfe27c9d117955b09c8d4b7a0
#
_entry.id   79882d2dfe27c9d117955b09c8d4b7a0
#
_cell.length_a   1.000
_cell.length_b   1.000
_cell.length_c   1.000
_cell.angle_alpha   90.00
_cell.angle_beta   90.00
_cell.angle_gamma   90.00
#
_symmetry.space_group_name_H-M   'P 1'
#
loop_
_entity.id
_entity.type
_entity.pdbx_description
1 polymer ?
#
loop_
_entity_poly.entity_id
_entity_poly.type
_entity_poly.pdbx_seq_one_letter_code
_entity_poly.pdbx_strand_id
1 'polypeptide(L)'
;VIPQMDPVFVTCDFVKGTIDMAYHAQEWELNPENIMHGGIISTALDTSMGFLAHYYTHLSAPTVVTVTMNVTFLKPVLAGDIFHIKCQLDSLGRTLATVKAEVRLERDDILAGIATATFMAVNE
;
A
#
# COMPACT_ATOMS: atom_id res chain seq x y z
N VAL A 1 9.33 -10.79 -3.71
CA VAL A 1 8.69 -10.34 -2.45
C VAL A 1 7.19 -10.26 -2.60
N ILE A 2 6.72 -9.63 -3.69
CA ILE A 2 5.28 -9.40 -3.87
C ILE A 2 4.49 -10.71 -3.95
N PRO A 3 4.88 -11.70 -4.78
CA PRO A 3 4.17 -12.97 -4.81
C PRO A 3 4.19 -13.71 -3.47
N GLN A 4 5.27 -13.56 -2.69
CA GLN A 4 5.41 -14.18 -1.39
C GLN A 4 4.52 -13.54 -0.33
N MET A 5 4.16 -12.26 -0.52
CA MET A 5 3.27 -11.54 0.38
C MET A 5 1.81 -11.89 0.16
N ASP A 6 1.49 -12.50 -0.98
CA ASP A 6 0.17 -13.02 -1.29
C ASP A 6 -0.95 -11.99 -1.14
N PRO A 7 -0.86 -10.84 -1.82
CA PRO A 7 -1.89 -9.82 -1.74
C PRO A 7 -3.18 -10.26 -2.44
N VAL A 8 -4.31 -9.84 -1.90
CA VAL A 8 -5.63 -10.11 -2.46
C VAL A 8 -6.37 -8.80 -2.67
N PHE A 9 -6.86 -8.57 -3.89
CA PHE A 9 -7.73 -7.44 -4.16
C PHE A 9 -9.08 -7.67 -3.50
N VAL A 10 -9.51 -6.73 -2.66
CA VAL A 10 -10.82 -6.78 -2.01
C VAL A 10 -11.81 -5.95 -2.82
N THR A 11 -11.50 -4.68 -3.07
CA THR A 11 -12.32 -3.80 -3.88
C THR A 11 -11.44 -2.85 -4.68
N CYS A 12 -11.95 -2.41 -5.83
CA CYS A 12 -11.35 -1.36 -6.64
C CYS A 12 -12.47 -0.46 -7.13
N ASP A 13 -12.33 0.84 -6.95
CA ASP A 13 -13.26 1.81 -7.49
C ASP A 13 -12.45 2.94 -8.14
N PHE A 14 -12.20 2.81 -9.43
CA PHE A 14 -11.36 3.75 -10.15
C PHE A 14 -12.09 5.06 -10.48
N VAL A 15 -13.41 5.11 -10.31
CA VAL A 15 -14.15 6.36 -10.41
C VAL A 15 -13.90 7.20 -9.16
N LYS A 16 -13.92 6.60 -8.00
CA LYS A 16 -13.64 7.26 -6.72
C LYS A 16 -12.15 7.36 -6.42
N GLY A 17 -11.30 6.63 -7.16
CA GLY A 17 -9.87 6.61 -6.92
C GLY A 17 -9.46 5.82 -5.69
N THR A 18 -10.13 4.69 -5.42
CA THR A 18 -9.87 3.89 -4.24
C THR A 18 -9.54 2.45 -4.59
N ILE A 19 -8.74 1.81 -3.75
CA ILE A 19 -8.42 0.40 -3.84
C ILE A 19 -8.25 -0.15 -2.42
N ASP A 20 -8.68 -1.38 -2.19
CA ASP A 20 -8.48 -2.09 -0.93
C ASP A 20 -7.80 -3.42 -1.25
N MET A 21 -6.59 -3.60 -0.73
CA MET A 21 -5.84 -4.84 -0.87
C MET A 21 -5.61 -5.43 0.52
N ALA A 22 -5.88 -6.73 0.66
CA ALA A 22 -5.70 -7.44 1.91
C ALA A 22 -4.41 -8.27 1.88
N TYR A 23 -3.74 -8.32 2.99
CA TYR A 23 -2.52 -9.07 3.21
C TYR A 23 -2.64 -9.88 4.48
N HIS A 24 -2.06 -11.08 4.49
CA HIS A 24 -1.99 -11.92 5.67
C HIS A 24 -0.57 -11.84 6.24
N ALA A 25 -0.45 -11.52 7.54
CA ALA A 25 0.85 -11.44 8.20
C ALA A 25 1.44 -12.85 8.30
N GLN A 26 2.43 -13.16 7.47
CA GLN A 26 3.04 -14.47 7.38
C GLN A 26 4.23 -14.58 8.34
N GLU A 27 4.53 -15.79 8.76
CA GLU A 27 5.56 -16.03 9.76
C GLU A 27 6.93 -15.44 9.39
N TRP A 28 7.33 -15.55 8.10
CA TRP A 28 8.63 -15.03 7.66
C TRP A 28 8.70 -13.50 7.71
N GLU A 29 7.57 -12.82 7.86
CA GLU A 29 7.50 -11.36 7.89
C GLU A 29 7.63 -10.80 9.31
N LEU A 30 7.73 -11.69 10.31
CA LEU A 30 7.68 -11.28 11.72
C LEU A 30 9.08 -11.16 12.31
N ASN A 31 9.22 -10.27 13.29
CA ASN A 31 10.43 -10.19 14.10
C ASN A 31 10.36 -11.19 15.27
N PRO A 32 11.42 -11.30 16.10
CA PRO A 32 11.40 -12.26 17.21
C PRO A 32 10.25 -12.09 18.20
N GLU A 33 9.63 -10.91 18.29
CA GLU A 33 8.48 -10.65 19.15
C GLU A 33 7.15 -10.95 18.48
N ASN A 34 7.15 -11.58 17.28
CA ASN A 34 5.97 -11.89 16.47
C ASN A 34 5.23 -10.63 16.00
N ILE A 35 5.96 -9.56 15.79
CA ILE A 35 5.47 -8.30 15.23
C ILE A 35 6.02 -8.17 13.81
N MET A 36 5.15 -7.79 12.88
CA MET A 36 5.54 -7.64 11.48
C MET A 36 6.56 -6.52 11.32
N HIS A 37 7.62 -6.79 10.54
CA HIS A 37 8.64 -5.77 10.24
C HIS A 37 8.03 -4.57 9.52
N GLY A 38 8.41 -3.37 9.96
CA GLY A 38 7.96 -2.13 9.32
C GLY A 38 8.35 -2.05 7.86
N GLY A 39 9.51 -2.58 7.48
CA GLY A 39 9.94 -2.63 6.08
C GLY A 39 9.01 -3.46 5.21
N ILE A 40 8.44 -4.55 5.74
CA ILE A 40 7.48 -5.38 5.01
C ILE A 40 6.17 -4.61 4.82
N ILE A 41 5.68 -3.94 5.86
CA ILE A 41 4.47 -3.10 5.77
C ILE A 41 4.69 -1.99 4.75
N SER A 42 5.86 -1.35 4.77
CA SER A 42 6.20 -0.30 3.80
C SER A 42 6.22 -0.84 2.37
N THR A 43 6.69 -2.08 2.17
CA THR A 43 6.65 -2.73 0.86
C THR A 43 5.22 -2.97 0.41
N ALA A 44 4.34 -3.43 1.30
CA ALA A 44 2.93 -3.62 0.99
C ALA A 44 2.25 -2.29 0.63
N LEU A 45 2.57 -1.22 1.36
CA LEU A 45 2.07 0.12 1.08
C LEU A 45 2.55 0.61 -0.28
N ASP A 46 3.84 0.48 -0.55
CA ASP A 46 4.43 0.91 -1.82
C ASP A 46 3.78 0.17 -2.99
N THR A 47 3.60 -1.13 -2.86
CA THR A 47 2.96 -1.96 -3.88
C THR A 47 1.52 -1.54 -4.14
N SER A 48 0.74 -1.37 -3.08
CA SER A 48 -0.69 -1.05 -3.19
C SER A 48 -0.91 0.35 -3.74
N MET A 49 -0.21 1.34 -3.18
CA MET A 49 -0.30 2.72 -3.63
C MET A 49 0.26 2.88 -5.04
N GLY A 50 1.36 2.18 -5.35
CA GLY A 50 1.96 2.21 -6.68
C GLY A 50 1.05 1.63 -7.75
N PHE A 51 0.32 0.57 -7.42
CA PHE A 51 -0.66 -0.01 -8.34
C PHE A 51 -1.73 1.04 -8.69
N LEU A 52 -2.26 1.73 -7.71
CA LEU A 52 -3.27 2.77 -7.94
C LEU A 52 -2.70 3.90 -8.78
N ALA A 53 -1.51 4.39 -8.45
CA ALA A 53 -0.83 5.44 -9.21
C ALA A 53 -0.60 5.01 -10.65
N HIS A 54 -0.13 3.79 -10.87
CA HIS A 54 0.12 3.27 -12.21
C HIS A 54 -1.16 3.23 -13.05
N TYR A 55 -2.26 2.84 -12.45
CA TYR A 55 -3.54 2.82 -13.18
C TYR A 55 -3.85 4.19 -13.78
N TYR A 56 -3.68 5.26 -12.99
CA TYR A 56 -4.04 6.61 -13.44
C TYR A 56 -3.01 7.25 -14.35
N THR A 57 -1.77 6.76 -14.35
CA THR A 57 -0.68 7.36 -15.15
C THR A 57 -0.24 6.50 -16.33
N HIS A 58 -0.80 5.30 -16.52
CA HIS A 58 -0.31 4.36 -17.52
C HIS A 58 -0.40 4.89 -18.96
N LEU A 59 -1.32 5.82 -19.23
CA LEU A 59 -1.44 6.44 -20.54
C LEU A 59 -0.37 7.49 -20.78
N SER A 60 0.24 8.03 -19.72
CA SER A 60 1.33 9.00 -19.84
C SER A 60 2.69 8.32 -19.97
N ALA A 61 2.88 7.21 -19.27
CA ALA A 61 4.14 6.48 -19.29
C ALA A 61 3.94 5.06 -18.78
N PRO A 62 4.77 4.09 -19.23
CA PRO A 62 4.55 2.68 -18.88
C PRO A 62 4.93 2.32 -17.46
N THR A 63 5.73 3.14 -16.77
CA THR A 63 6.29 2.80 -15.46
C THR A 63 6.08 3.94 -14.49
N VAL A 64 5.86 3.59 -13.23
CA VAL A 64 5.87 4.58 -12.14
C VAL A 64 7.02 4.26 -11.20
N VAL A 65 7.61 5.32 -10.65
CA VAL A 65 8.63 5.20 -9.60
C VAL A 65 8.17 5.98 -8.38
N THR A 66 8.53 5.50 -7.20
CA THR A 66 8.24 6.17 -5.94
C THR A 66 9.19 7.34 -5.78
N VAL A 67 8.65 8.55 -5.65
CA VAL A 67 9.44 9.75 -5.40
C VAL A 67 9.61 9.94 -3.90
N THR A 68 8.51 9.90 -3.17
CA THR A 68 8.53 10.01 -1.70
C THR A 68 7.49 9.07 -1.14
N MET A 69 7.74 8.60 0.07
CA MET A 69 6.75 7.85 0.84
C MET A 69 6.98 8.14 2.31
N ASN A 70 5.92 8.56 3.00
CA ASN A 70 5.93 8.81 4.43
C ASN A 70 4.98 7.83 5.09
N VAL A 71 5.47 7.09 6.09
CA VAL A 71 4.69 6.09 6.79
C VAL A 71 4.74 6.39 8.28
N THR A 72 3.59 6.38 8.93
CA THR A 72 3.49 6.48 10.38
C THR A 72 2.88 5.18 10.91
N PHE A 73 3.63 4.46 11.74
CA PHE A 73 3.18 3.22 12.36
C PHE A 73 2.51 3.56 13.67
N LEU A 74 1.24 3.16 13.83
CA LEU A 74 0.42 3.51 14.98
C LEU A 74 0.21 2.33 15.94
N LYS A 75 0.06 1.12 15.39
CA LYS A 75 -0.15 -0.11 16.14
C LYS A 75 0.59 -1.26 15.46
N PRO A 76 1.06 -2.25 16.22
CA PRO A 76 1.75 -3.38 15.61
C PRO A 76 0.80 -4.31 14.85
N VAL A 77 1.29 -4.87 13.76
CA VAL A 77 0.65 -5.97 13.05
C VAL A 77 1.24 -7.25 13.60
N LEU A 78 0.40 -8.12 14.14
CA LEU A 78 0.81 -9.30 14.88
C LEU A 78 0.66 -10.57 14.04
N ALA A 79 1.24 -11.65 14.53
CA ALA A 79 1.11 -12.96 13.91
C ALA A 79 -0.35 -13.30 13.67
N GLY A 80 -0.67 -13.76 12.46
CA GLY A 80 -2.01 -14.18 12.11
C GLY A 80 -2.96 -13.05 11.74
N ASP A 81 -2.55 -11.79 11.89
CA ASP A 81 -3.39 -10.66 11.48
C ASP A 81 -3.58 -10.66 9.97
N ILE A 82 -4.79 -10.30 9.54
CA ILE A 82 -5.07 -9.89 8.18
C ILE A 82 -5.17 -8.37 8.23
N PHE A 83 -4.42 -7.70 7.38
CA PHE A 83 -4.47 -6.24 7.32
C PHE A 83 -4.81 -5.77 5.91
N HIS A 84 -5.54 -4.68 5.85
CA HIS A 84 -5.96 -4.05 4.61
C HIS A 84 -5.16 -2.79 4.38
N ILE A 85 -4.67 -2.62 3.17
CA ILE A 85 -4.13 -1.35 2.69
C ILE A 85 -5.23 -0.69 1.89
N LYS A 86 -5.83 0.35 2.46
CA LYS A 86 -6.92 1.10 1.82
C LYS A 86 -6.34 2.38 1.26
N CYS A 87 -6.22 2.43 -0.06
CA CYS A 87 -5.60 3.54 -0.76
C CYS A 87 -6.63 4.44 -1.38
N GLN A 88 -6.30 5.72 -1.46
CA GLN A 88 -7.11 6.72 -2.15
C GLN A 88 -6.21 7.65 -2.93
N LEU A 89 -6.55 7.89 -4.19
CA LEU A 89 -5.88 8.90 -5.00
C LEU A 89 -6.16 10.28 -4.39
N ASP A 90 -5.11 11.02 -4.09
CA ASP A 90 -5.21 12.33 -3.46
C ASP A 90 -5.11 13.44 -4.49
N SER A 91 -4.13 13.35 -5.38
CA SER A 91 -4.00 14.31 -6.49
C SER A 91 -3.38 13.63 -7.69
N LEU A 92 -3.71 14.13 -8.88
CA LEU A 92 -3.22 13.58 -10.13
C LEU A 92 -2.84 14.71 -11.06
N GLY A 93 -1.54 14.76 -11.40
CA GLY A 93 -1.02 15.63 -12.45
C GLY A 93 -0.72 14.83 -13.71
N ARG A 94 -0.03 15.47 -14.66
CA ARG A 94 0.34 14.80 -15.90
C ARG A 94 1.30 13.63 -15.67
N THR A 95 2.28 13.81 -14.80
CA THR A 95 3.33 12.82 -14.56
C THR A 95 3.44 12.41 -13.09
N LEU A 96 2.75 13.10 -12.18
CA LEU A 96 2.81 12.84 -10.75
C LEU A 96 1.44 12.44 -10.23
N ALA A 97 1.41 11.42 -9.37
CA ALA A 97 0.22 11.01 -8.65
C ALA A 97 0.54 10.93 -7.17
N THR A 98 -0.27 11.55 -6.34
CA THR A 98 -0.15 11.47 -4.89
C THR A 98 -1.27 10.60 -4.36
N VAL A 99 -0.89 9.62 -3.55
CA VAL A 99 -1.81 8.63 -2.99
C VAL A 99 -1.68 8.64 -1.47
N LYS A 100 -2.79 8.49 -0.78
CA LYS A 100 -2.80 8.29 0.66
C LYS A 100 -3.37 6.92 0.98
N ALA A 101 -2.99 6.37 2.12
CA ALA A 101 -3.40 5.03 2.49
C ALA A 101 -3.55 4.89 4.00
N GLU A 102 -4.40 3.94 4.39
CA GLU A 102 -4.52 3.47 5.76
C GLU A 102 -4.18 1.99 5.80
N VAL A 103 -3.52 1.59 6.89
CA VAL A 103 -3.33 0.18 7.22
C VAL A 103 -4.34 -0.16 8.30
N ARG A 104 -5.30 -1.02 7.98
CA ARG A 104 -6.36 -1.43 8.91
C ARG A 104 -6.27 -2.92 9.18
N LEU A 105 -6.25 -3.29 10.46
CA LEU A 105 -6.34 -4.69 10.84
C LEU A 105 -7.79 -5.15 10.78
N GLU A 106 -8.03 -6.37 10.27
CA GLU A 106 -9.38 -6.95 10.36
C GLU A 106 -9.81 -7.13 11.79
N ARG A 107 -8.86 -7.43 12.63
CA ARG A 107 -9.08 -7.57 14.07
C ARG A 107 -9.51 -6.21 14.65
N ASP A 108 -10.79 -6.10 14.99
CA ASP A 108 -11.38 -4.92 15.63
C ASP A 108 -11.26 -3.62 14.80
N ASP A 109 -11.01 -3.73 13.49
CA ASP A 109 -10.88 -2.59 12.58
C ASP A 109 -9.87 -1.55 13.12
N ILE A 110 -8.75 -2.02 13.64
CA ILE A 110 -7.71 -1.15 14.23
C ILE A 110 -6.96 -0.42 13.14
N LEU A 111 -6.83 0.91 13.28
CA LEU A 111 -5.95 1.69 12.41
C LEU A 111 -4.50 1.48 12.87
N ALA A 112 -3.75 0.71 12.10
CA ALA A 112 -2.37 0.34 12.45
C ALA A 112 -1.33 1.26 11.83
N GLY A 113 -1.69 2.00 10.78
CA GLY A 113 -0.75 2.91 10.15
C GLY A 113 -1.42 3.82 9.15
N ILE A 114 -0.73 4.88 8.80
CA ILE A 114 -1.15 5.82 7.74
C ILE A 114 0.06 6.12 6.88
N ALA A 115 -0.19 6.43 5.60
CA ALA A 115 0.89 6.72 4.66
C ALA A 115 0.44 7.69 3.59
N THR A 116 1.40 8.44 3.07
CA THR A 116 1.24 9.24 1.86
C THR A 116 2.44 8.97 0.98
N ALA A 117 2.23 8.97 -0.33
CA ALA A 117 3.31 8.73 -1.29
C ALA A 117 3.06 9.50 -2.56
N THR A 118 4.15 9.94 -3.20
CA THR A 118 4.11 10.55 -4.52
C THR A 118 4.85 9.64 -5.48
N PHE A 119 4.21 9.37 -6.62
CA PHE A 119 4.75 8.53 -7.69
C PHE A 119 4.89 9.36 -8.95
N MET A 120 5.93 9.06 -9.72
CA MET A 120 6.17 9.74 -10.99
C MET A 120 6.12 8.72 -12.13
N ALA A 121 5.38 9.06 -13.18
CA ALA A 121 5.34 8.27 -14.40
C ALA A 121 6.61 8.56 -15.20
N VAL A 122 7.30 7.49 -15.63
CA VAL A 122 8.56 7.61 -16.35
C VAL A 122 8.54 6.74 -17.59
N ASN A 123 9.26 7.20 -18.61
CA ASN A 123 9.56 6.43 -19.82
C ASN A 123 10.96 5.86 -19.67
N GLU A 124 11.06 4.57 -19.80
CA GLU A 124 12.30 3.85 -19.73
C GLU A 124 13.03 3.85 -21.08
#